data_1ead49f9d810f4a019f6ab2f32b17603
#
_entry.id   1ead49f9d810f4a019f6ab2f32b17603
#
_cell.length_a   1.000
_cell.length_b   1.000
_cell.length_c   1.000
_cell.angle_alpha   90.00
_cell.angle_beta   90.00
_cell.angle_gamma   90.00
#
_symmetry.space_group_name_H-M   'P 1'
#
loop_
_entity.id
_entity.type
_entity.pdbx_description
1 polymer ?
#
loop_
_entity_poly.entity_id
_entity_poly.type
_entity_poly.pdbx_seq_one_letter_code
_entity_poly.pdbx_strand_id
1 'polypeptide(L)'
;MNAHTQPVGALLRQWRQRRRLSQLDLACDAEISTRHLSFVENGRAHPSREMLLHLAEQLEIPLRERNRLLTAAGYAPLFSQRSLDDPALAGARAAVEQLLKAHEPNPALAVDRHWNLLAANGAVAPLLSGVAPELLAPPLNVLRVSLHPQGLAPHIVNLGQWRAHLLERLRRDIEVSGDPQLQNLFDELSGYPAPPPPEGLPSDAVLVPLQLRTQVGVMSFISTITVFGTPVDVTLAELGLETLFPADPASAELLRRLLAGA
;
A
#
# COMPACT_ATOMS: atom_id res chain seq x y z
N MET A 1 9.45 9.12 28.74
CA MET A 1 10.47 9.36 27.70
C MET A 1 9.80 10.19 26.63
N ASN A 2 10.17 11.49 26.52
CA ASN A 2 9.62 12.38 25.51
C ASN A 2 10.15 11.92 24.12
N ALA A 3 9.31 11.28 23.33
CA ALA A 3 9.56 11.18 21.90
C ALA A 3 9.69 12.62 21.40
N HIS A 4 10.86 13.05 20.95
CA HIS A 4 11.09 14.34 20.34
C HIS A 4 10.15 14.47 19.13
N THR A 5 8.99 15.06 19.33
CA THR A 5 8.07 15.38 18.23
C THR A 5 8.80 16.39 17.33
N GLN A 6 9.11 15.96 16.12
CA GLN A 6 9.80 16.82 15.15
C GLN A 6 8.97 18.11 14.94
N PRO A 7 9.59 19.31 14.91
CA PRO A 7 8.86 20.56 14.72
C PRO A 7 8.07 20.55 13.40
N VAL A 8 6.87 21.13 13.41
CA VAL A 8 5.97 21.16 12.23
C VAL A 8 6.64 21.73 10.99
N GLY A 9 7.46 22.76 11.13
CA GLY A 9 8.20 23.35 9.99
C GLY A 9 9.19 22.38 9.36
N ALA A 10 9.87 21.56 10.16
CA ALA A 10 10.77 20.53 9.67
C ALA A 10 10.01 19.41 8.92
N LEU A 11 8.84 19.02 9.43
CA LEU A 11 7.96 18.04 8.75
C LEU A 11 7.46 18.58 7.40
N LEU A 12 7.00 19.83 7.34
CA LEU A 12 6.57 20.46 6.08
C LEU A 12 7.71 20.53 5.07
N ARG A 13 8.91 20.96 5.51
CA ARG A 13 10.09 20.99 4.65
C ARG A 13 10.44 19.61 4.11
N GLN A 14 10.36 18.58 4.95
CA GLN A 14 10.61 17.19 4.55
C GLN A 14 9.62 16.74 3.47
N TRP A 15 8.33 17.02 3.63
CA TRP A 15 7.30 16.69 2.64
C TRP A 15 7.52 17.45 1.34
N ARG A 16 7.81 18.75 1.37
CA ARG A 16 8.12 19.54 0.17
C ARG A 16 9.31 18.97 -0.59
N GLN A 17 10.40 18.64 0.12
CA GLN A 17 11.59 18.06 -0.48
C GLN A 17 11.31 16.68 -1.10
N ARG A 18 10.48 15.88 -0.46
CA ARG A 18 10.01 14.58 -1.00
C ARG A 18 9.23 14.75 -2.30
N ARG A 19 8.43 15.81 -2.41
CA ARG A 19 7.74 16.19 -3.67
C ARG A 19 8.66 16.91 -4.66
N ARG A 20 9.94 17.09 -4.32
CA ARG A 20 10.94 17.76 -5.17
C ARG A 20 10.57 19.20 -5.52
N LEU A 21 9.77 19.88 -4.68
CA LEU A 21 9.37 21.25 -4.86
C LEU A 21 10.36 22.21 -4.20
N SER A 22 10.65 23.35 -4.85
CA SER A 22 11.31 24.47 -4.21
C SER A 22 10.35 25.20 -3.25
N GLN A 23 10.86 26.09 -2.37
CA GLN A 23 9.99 26.96 -1.57
C GLN A 23 9.15 27.90 -2.45
N LEU A 24 9.68 28.29 -3.61
CA LEU A 24 8.95 29.14 -4.56
C LEU A 24 7.79 28.39 -5.18
N ASP A 25 8.02 27.17 -5.67
CA ASP A 25 6.98 26.36 -6.30
C ASP A 25 5.81 26.12 -5.32
N LEU A 26 6.10 25.60 -4.11
CA LEU A 26 5.04 25.36 -3.12
C LEU A 26 4.34 26.67 -2.70
N ALA A 27 5.06 27.78 -2.59
CA ALA A 27 4.46 29.07 -2.23
C ALA A 27 3.52 29.57 -3.33
N CYS A 28 3.87 29.37 -4.61
CA CYS A 28 2.99 29.67 -5.74
C CYS A 28 1.75 28.77 -5.74
N ASP A 29 1.92 27.46 -5.59
CA ASP A 29 0.81 26.49 -5.58
C ASP A 29 -0.17 26.75 -4.42
N ALA A 30 0.37 27.15 -3.26
CA ALA A 30 -0.42 27.45 -2.07
C ALA A 30 -0.87 28.92 -1.98
N GLU A 31 -0.61 29.74 -2.99
CA GLU A 31 -0.96 31.18 -3.03
C GLU A 31 -0.50 31.99 -1.79
N ILE A 32 0.70 31.64 -1.27
CA ILE A 32 1.32 32.34 -0.14
C ILE A 32 2.67 32.96 -0.53
N SER A 33 3.20 33.87 0.28
CA SER A 33 4.55 34.41 0.01
C SER A 33 5.63 33.38 0.36
N THR A 34 6.67 33.26 -0.47
CA THR A 34 7.85 32.44 -0.20
C THR A 34 8.51 32.79 1.14
N ARG A 35 8.49 34.09 1.53
CA ARG A 35 8.99 34.57 2.83
C ARG A 35 8.18 33.93 3.97
N HIS A 36 6.86 33.90 3.86
CA HIS A 36 5.99 33.28 4.87
C HIS A 36 6.25 31.80 5.02
N LEU A 37 6.29 31.06 3.90
CA LEU A 37 6.62 29.64 3.90
C LEU A 37 8.00 29.38 4.56
N SER A 38 9.00 30.19 4.21
CA SER A 38 10.33 30.12 4.82
C SER A 38 10.30 30.32 6.34
N PHE A 39 9.49 31.25 6.84
CA PHE A 39 9.34 31.47 8.28
C PHE A 39 8.65 30.29 8.98
N VAL A 40 7.65 29.71 8.36
CA VAL A 40 6.98 28.49 8.87
C VAL A 40 7.95 27.30 8.92
N GLU A 41 8.67 27.02 7.82
CA GLU A 41 9.62 25.90 7.76
C GLU A 41 10.78 26.05 8.76
N ASN A 42 11.21 27.28 9.06
CA ASN A 42 12.29 27.55 10.00
C ASN A 42 11.80 27.80 11.45
N GLY A 43 10.49 27.61 11.72
CA GLY A 43 9.90 27.77 13.05
C GLY A 43 9.83 29.21 13.54
N ARG A 44 9.99 30.21 12.63
CA ARG A 44 9.87 31.66 12.95
C ARG A 44 8.43 32.18 12.92
N ALA A 45 7.52 31.42 12.30
CA ALA A 45 6.09 31.66 12.27
C ALA A 45 5.34 30.36 12.61
N HIS A 46 4.29 30.52 13.43
CA HIS A 46 3.39 29.38 13.72
C HIS A 46 2.25 29.39 12.69
N PRO A 47 2.09 28.33 11.89
CA PRO A 47 1.03 28.24 10.89
C PRO A 47 -0.33 28.02 11.55
N SER A 48 -1.41 28.60 11.00
CA SER A 48 -2.77 28.28 11.42
C SER A 48 -3.14 26.84 11.00
N ARG A 49 -4.22 26.30 11.60
CA ARG A 49 -4.74 24.99 11.24
C ARG A 49 -5.11 24.91 9.76
N GLU A 50 -5.79 25.95 9.25
CA GLU A 50 -6.23 26.06 7.86
C GLU A 50 -5.02 26.10 6.92
N MET A 51 -3.99 26.89 7.27
CA MET A 51 -2.74 26.95 6.51
C MET A 51 -2.05 25.59 6.43
N LEU A 52 -2.00 24.84 7.54
CA LEU A 52 -1.40 23.50 7.55
C LEU A 52 -2.16 22.54 6.66
N LEU A 53 -3.49 22.55 6.71
CA LEU A 53 -4.34 21.69 5.87
C LEU A 53 -4.20 22.05 4.41
N HIS A 54 -4.14 23.34 4.09
CA HIS A 54 -3.95 23.83 2.73
C HIS A 54 -2.59 23.40 2.16
N LEU A 55 -1.49 23.63 2.89
CA LEU A 55 -0.16 23.17 2.50
C LEU A 55 -0.09 21.65 2.38
N ALA A 56 -0.77 20.92 3.27
CA ALA A 56 -0.83 19.46 3.23
C ALA A 56 -1.62 18.94 2.02
N GLU A 57 -2.59 19.69 1.53
CA GLU A 57 -3.33 19.37 0.30
C GLU A 57 -2.46 19.58 -0.93
N GLN A 58 -1.79 20.73 -1.06
CA GLN A 58 -0.87 21.02 -2.17
C GLN A 58 0.30 20.03 -2.24
N LEU A 59 0.74 19.53 -1.09
CA LEU A 59 1.79 18.51 -0.98
C LEU A 59 1.28 17.06 -1.11
N GLU A 60 -0.03 16.88 -1.30
CA GLU A 60 -0.69 15.55 -1.35
C GLU A 60 -0.27 14.68 -0.16
N ILE A 61 -0.21 15.28 1.05
CA ILE A 61 0.18 14.56 2.26
C ILE A 61 -0.95 13.62 2.68
N PRO A 62 -0.66 12.33 2.93
CA PRO A 62 -1.65 11.35 3.39
C PRO A 62 -2.36 11.77 4.69
N LEU A 63 -3.62 11.38 4.89
CA LEU A 63 -4.45 11.82 6.03
C LEU A 63 -3.80 11.58 7.40
N ARG A 64 -3.13 10.45 7.58
CA ARG A 64 -2.38 10.13 8.80
C ARG A 64 -1.28 11.14 9.06
N GLU A 65 -0.54 11.49 8.04
CA GLU A 65 0.57 12.45 8.15
C GLU A 65 0.07 13.89 8.31
N ARG A 66 -1.13 14.21 7.77
CA ARG A 66 -1.82 15.48 8.08
C ARG A 66 -2.14 15.58 9.57
N ASN A 67 -2.61 14.49 10.19
CA ASN A 67 -2.82 14.41 11.63
C ASN A 67 -1.51 14.62 12.42
N ARG A 68 -0.40 14.04 11.96
CA ARG A 68 0.92 14.28 12.58
C ARG A 68 1.36 15.71 12.49
N LEU A 69 1.16 16.38 11.34
CA LEU A 69 1.44 17.82 11.16
C LEU A 69 0.60 18.65 12.12
N LEU A 70 -0.70 18.39 12.21
CA LEU A 70 -1.62 19.07 13.13
C LEU A 70 -1.14 18.92 14.58
N THR A 71 -0.84 17.70 15.00
CA THR A 71 -0.36 17.40 16.35
C THR A 71 0.98 18.08 16.65
N ALA A 72 1.91 18.06 15.69
CA ALA A 72 3.21 18.74 15.82
C ALA A 72 3.09 20.27 15.95
N ALA A 73 2.01 20.85 15.42
CA ALA A 73 1.67 22.27 15.57
C ALA A 73 0.78 22.56 16.79
N GLY A 74 0.50 21.57 17.65
CA GLY A 74 -0.34 21.76 18.85
C GLY A 74 -1.84 21.73 18.58
N TYR A 75 -2.29 21.33 17.39
CA TYR A 75 -3.70 21.16 17.04
C TYR A 75 -4.16 19.72 17.27
N ALA A 76 -5.46 19.53 17.54
CA ALA A 76 -6.06 18.21 17.58
C ALA A 76 -6.07 17.56 16.18
N PRO A 77 -5.89 16.24 16.09
CA PRO A 77 -6.10 15.47 14.84
C PRO A 77 -7.49 15.76 14.26
N LEU A 78 -7.57 15.82 12.93
CA LEU A 78 -8.82 16.08 12.22
C LEU A 78 -9.45 14.79 11.68
N PHE A 79 -8.62 13.91 11.16
CA PHE A 79 -9.06 12.69 10.48
C PHE A 79 -9.13 11.54 11.48
N SER A 80 -10.29 10.91 11.60
CA SER A 80 -10.45 9.75 12.46
C SER A 80 -9.55 8.60 11.99
N GLN A 81 -9.01 7.87 12.96
CA GLN A 81 -8.26 6.65 12.75
C GLN A 81 -8.88 5.57 13.62
N ARG A 82 -9.69 4.71 13.01
CA ARG A 82 -10.42 3.65 13.70
C ARG A 82 -9.97 2.29 13.20
N SER A 83 -10.10 1.25 14.05
CA SER A 83 -9.99 -0.12 13.53
C SER A 83 -11.12 -0.38 12.53
N LEU A 84 -10.88 -1.23 11.54
CA LEU A 84 -11.94 -1.66 10.61
C LEU A 84 -13.08 -2.39 11.35
N ASP A 85 -12.81 -2.93 12.55
CA ASP A 85 -13.79 -3.57 13.44
C ASP A 85 -14.59 -2.57 14.27
N ASP A 86 -14.27 -1.28 14.23
CA ASP A 86 -15.02 -0.25 14.94
C ASP A 86 -16.47 -0.21 14.41
N PRO A 87 -17.49 -0.17 15.28
CA PRO A 87 -18.89 -0.06 14.86
C PRO A 87 -19.18 1.10 13.93
N ALA A 88 -18.44 2.21 14.06
CA ALA A 88 -18.57 3.37 13.16
C ALA A 88 -18.13 3.07 11.72
N LEU A 89 -17.31 2.04 11.49
CA LEU A 89 -16.89 1.58 10.16
C LEU A 89 -17.64 0.33 9.68
N ALA A 90 -18.70 -0.11 10.38
CA ALA A 90 -19.47 -1.31 10.03
C ALA A 90 -19.99 -1.27 8.57
N GLY A 91 -20.48 -0.11 8.11
CA GLY A 91 -20.91 0.06 6.72
C GLY A 91 -19.79 -0.08 5.71
N ALA A 92 -18.60 0.45 6.01
CA ALA A 92 -17.43 0.33 5.17
C ALA A 92 -16.92 -1.13 5.14
N ARG A 93 -16.88 -1.80 6.29
CA ARG A 93 -16.54 -3.22 6.38
C ARG A 93 -17.49 -4.09 5.56
N ALA A 94 -18.79 -3.87 5.68
CA ALA A 94 -19.79 -4.59 4.88
C ALA A 94 -19.60 -4.36 3.38
N ALA A 95 -19.25 -3.14 2.96
CA ALA A 95 -18.94 -2.84 1.56
C ALA A 95 -17.67 -3.58 1.09
N VAL A 96 -16.61 -3.65 1.90
CA VAL A 96 -15.40 -4.44 1.61
C VAL A 96 -15.75 -5.91 1.43
N GLU A 97 -16.49 -6.51 2.37
CA GLU A 97 -16.92 -7.92 2.31
C GLU A 97 -17.76 -8.19 1.04
N GLN A 98 -18.68 -7.28 0.70
CA GLN A 98 -19.49 -7.38 -0.51
C GLN A 98 -18.65 -7.31 -1.79
N LEU A 99 -17.68 -6.39 -1.85
CA LEU A 99 -16.76 -6.27 -2.98
C LEU A 99 -15.91 -7.53 -3.14
N LEU A 100 -15.33 -8.04 -2.05
CA LEU A 100 -14.56 -9.29 -2.08
C LEU A 100 -15.40 -10.45 -2.61
N LYS A 101 -16.64 -10.59 -2.13
CA LYS A 101 -17.57 -11.64 -2.57
C LYS A 101 -17.98 -11.47 -4.03
N ALA A 102 -18.18 -10.25 -4.49
CA ALA A 102 -18.57 -9.97 -5.88
C ALA A 102 -17.47 -10.33 -6.89
N HIS A 103 -16.22 -10.45 -6.46
CA HIS A 103 -15.12 -10.89 -7.32
C HIS A 103 -15.05 -12.42 -7.49
N GLU A 104 -15.74 -13.21 -6.69
CA GLU A 104 -15.74 -14.67 -6.86
C GLU A 104 -16.21 -15.08 -8.27
N PRO A 105 -15.55 -16.04 -8.90
CA PRO A 105 -14.53 -16.96 -8.39
C PRO A 105 -13.09 -16.43 -8.41
N ASN A 106 -12.85 -15.16 -8.76
CA ASN A 106 -11.51 -14.59 -8.81
C ASN A 106 -11.00 -14.28 -7.40
N PRO A 107 -9.74 -14.61 -7.06
CA PRO A 107 -9.17 -14.30 -5.76
C PRO A 107 -9.14 -12.79 -5.51
N ALA A 108 -9.62 -12.37 -4.35
CA ALA A 108 -9.63 -10.97 -3.93
C ALA A 108 -9.35 -10.87 -2.45
N LEU A 109 -8.57 -9.86 -2.07
CA LEU A 109 -8.16 -9.62 -0.69
C LEU A 109 -8.09 -8.13 -0.37
N ALA A 110 -8.33 -7.79 0.89
CA ALA A 110 -8.18 -6.45 1.43
C ALA A 110 -6.91 -6.38 2.27
N VAL A 111 -6.11 -5.35 2.07
CA VAL A 111 -4.87 -5.12 2.80
C VAL A 111 -4.84 -3.73 3.43
N ASP A 112 -4.09 -3.61 4.52
CA ASP A 112 -3.74 -2.32 5.09
C ASP A 112 -2.56 -1.68 4.33
N ARG A 113 -2.16 -0.47 4.77
CA ARG A 113 -1.02 0.28 4.20
C ARG A 113 0.32 -0.45 4.29
N HIS A 114 0.46 -1.43 5.18
CA HIS A 114 1.67 -2.24 5.35
C HIS A 114 1.60 -3.59 4.65
N TRP A 115 0.57 -3.80 3.82
CA TRP A 115 0.32 -5.07 3.13
C TRP A 115 -0.05 -6.23 4.05
N ASN A 116 -0.57 -5.93 5.25
CA ASN A 116 -1.14 -6.97 6.10
C ASN A 116 -2.57 -7.28 5.64
N LEU A 117 -2.88 -8.58 5.59
CA LEU A 117 -4.20 -9.07 5.21
C LEU A 117 -5.24 -8.66 6.25
N LEU A 118 -6.31 -8.01 5.81
CA LEU A 118 -7.47 -7.64 6.61
C LEU A 118 -8.64 -8.58 6.38
N ALA A 119 -8.88 -8.95 5.12
CA ALA A 119 -9.94 -9.87 4.70
C ALA A 119 -9.60 -10.49 3.34
N ALA A 120 -10.20 -11.64 3.01
CA ALA A 120 -10.08 -12.27 1.71
C ALA A 120 -11.37 -13.03 1.38
N ASN A 121 -11.64 -13.23 0.06
CA ASN A 121 -12.70 -14.13 -0.36
C ASN A 121 -12.24 -15.60 -0.37
N GLY A 122 -13.17 -16.53 -0.55
CA GLY A 122 -12.92 -17.96 -0.50
C GLY A 122 -11.92 -18.47 -1.54
N ALA A 123 -11.70 -17.74 -2.63
CA ALA A 123 -10.81 -18.15 -3.71
C ALA A 123 -9.32 -17.95 -3.38
N VAL A 124 -8.97 -17.22 -2.32
CA VAL A 124 -7.57 -16.99 -1.93
C VAL A 124 -6.96 -18.20 -1.23
N ALA A 125 -7.68 -18.84 -0.31
CA ALA A 125 -7.16 -19.92 0.53
C ALA A 125 -6.56 -21.10 -0.26
N PRO A 126 -7.18 -21.60 -1.35
CA PRO A 126 -6.60 -22.68 -2.18
C PRO A 126 -5.26 -22.32 -2.83
N LEU A 127 -4.99 -21.03 -3.09
CA LEU A 127 -3.73 -20.57 -3.66
C LEU A 127 -2.58 -20.60 -2.65
N LEU A 128 -2.88 -20.63 -1.35
CA LEU A 128 -1.91 -20.67 -0.25
C LEU A 128 -1.51 -22.06 0.17
N SER A 129 -1.94 -23.10 -0.58
CA SER A 129 -1.56 -24.48 -0.33
C SER A 129 -0.04 -24.65 -0.40
N GLY A 130 0.56 -25.22 0.66
CA GLY A 130 2.01 -25.41 0.74
C GLY A 130 2.80 -24.23 1.34
N VAL A 131 2.16 -23.12 1.69
CA VAL A 131 2.79 -22.04 2.45
C VAL A 131 3.00 -22.47 3.91
N ALA A 132 4.17 -22.16 4.47
CA ALA A 132 4.48 -22.47 5.85
C ALA A 132 3.47 -21.80 6.82
N PRO A 133 2.94 -22.53 7.83
CA PRO A 133 1.92 -22.01 8.75
C PRO A 133 2.34 -20.72 9.48
N GLU A 134 3.63 -20.54 9.74
CA GLU A 134 4.19 -19.38 10.41
C GLU A 134 3.98 -18.09 9.61
N LEU A 135 3.98 -18.19 8.26
CA LEU A 135 3.72 -17.06 7.37
C LEU A 135 2.24 -16.72 7.26
N LEU A 136 1.36 -17.64 7.62
CA LEU A 136 -0.09 -17.46 7.64
C LEU A 136 -0.61 -16.97 8.99
N ALA A 137 0.26 -16.93 10.02
CA ALA A 137 -0.10 -16.39 11.33
C ALA A 137 -0.29 -14.87 11.27
N PRO A 138 -1.31 -14.31 12.00
CA PRO A 138 -1.50 -12.86 12.08
C PRO A 138 -0.35 -12.14 12.81
N PRO A 139 0.05 -10.95 12.31
CA PRO A 139 -0.44 -10.29 11.09
C PRO A 139 0.17 -10.91 9.82
N LEU A 140 -0.69 -11.47 8.96
CA LEU A 140 -0.27 -12.06 7.70
C LEU A 140 0.07 -10.94 6.71
N ASN A 141 1.33 -10.89 6.27
CA ASN A 141 1.78 -9.93 5.26
C ASN A 141 1.80 -10.58 3.87
N VAL A 142 0.98 -10.06 2.94
CA VAL A 142 0.78 -10.70 1.62
C VAL A 142 2.02 -10.64 0.73
N LEU A 143 2.85 -9.59 0.84
CA LEU A 143 4.09 -9.50 0.08
C LEU A 143 5.14 -10.48 0.61
N ARG A 144 5.20 -10.64 1.92
CA ARG A 144 6.07 -11.65 2.56
C ARG A 144 5.65 -13.06 2.14
N VAL A 145 4.36 -13.39 2.23
CA VAL A 145 3.83 -14.70 1.76
C VAL A 145 4.17 -14.92 0.28
N SER A 146 4.05 -13.89 -0.56
CA SER A 146 4.35 -14.00 -1.98
C SER A 146 5.83 -14.30 -2.26
N LEU A 147 6.78 -13.63 -1.58
CA LEU A 147 8.20 -13.65 -1.94
C LEU A 147 9.09 -14.52 -1.04
N HIS A 148 8.57 -15.00 0.10
CA HIS A 148 9.36 -15.80 1.04
C HIS A 148 9.68 -17.19 0.48
N PRO A 149 10.89 -17.75 0.72
CA PRO A 149 11.25 -19.10 0.27
C PRO A 149 10.35 -20.23 0.78
N GLN A 150 9.72 -20.04 1.94
CA GLN A 150 8.72 -20.97 2.50
C GLN A 150 7.27 -20.50 2.24
N GLY A 151 7.10 -19.45 1.42
CA GLY A 151 5.82 -18.95 0.95
C GLY A 151 5.52 -19.43 -0.47
N LEU A 152 4.99 -18.51 -1.30
CA LEU A 152 4.67 -18.83 -2.70
C LEU A 152 5.87 -18.75 -3.64
N ALA A 153 7.01 -18.17 -3.25
CA ALA A 153 8.17 -17.98 -4.13
C ALA A 153 8.59 -19.26 -4.89
N PRO A 154 8.64 -20.48 -4.29
CA PRO A 154 9.00 -21.70 -5.03
C PRO A 154 7.99 -22.09 -6.11
N HIS A 155 6.78 -21.58 -6.02
CA HIS A 155 5.67 -21.88 -6.93
C HIS A 155 5.49 -20.76 -7.99
N ILE A 156 6.16 -19.62 -7.86
CA ILE A 156 6.08 -18.53 -8.85
C ILE A 156 7.06 -18.81 -9.99
N VAL A 157 6.52 -19.04 -11.18
CA VAL A 157 7.29 -19.42 -12.39
C VAL A 157 8.19 -18.27 -12.84
N ASN A 158 7.68 -17.04 -12.80
CA ASN A 158 8.40 -15.81 -13.19
C ASN A 158 8.88 -15.01 -11.96
N LEU A 159 9.40 -15.68 -10.92
CA LEU A 159 9.73 -15.07 -9.63
C LEU A 159 10.60 -13.81 -9.72
N GLY A 160 11.65 -13.82 -10.55
CA GLY A 160 12.54 -12.66 -10.69
C GLY A 160 11.80 -11.42 -11.19
N GLN A 161 10.94 -11.58 -12.21
CA GLN A 161 10.13 -10.51 -12.76
C GLN A 161 9.06 -10.04 -11.75
N TRP A 162 8.36 -10.98 -11.13
CA TRP A 162 7.33 -10.68 -10.15
C TRP A 162 7.88 -9.95 -8.92
N ARG A 163 9.02 -10.40 -8.39
CA ARG A 163 9.72 -9.74 -7.29
C ARG A 163 10.11 -8.31 -7.65
N ALA A 164 10.71 -8.10 -8.82
CA ALA A 164 11.09 -6.76 -9.28
C ALA A 164 9.86 -5.83 -9.34
N HIS A 165 8.72 -6.33 -9.86
CA HIS A 165 7.46 -5.60 -9.91
C HIS A 165 6.94 -5.22 -8.51
N LEU A 166 6.92 -6.15 -7.56
CA LEU A 166 6.46 -5.88 -6.19
C LEU A 166 7.39 -4.91 -5.44
N LEU A 167 8.70 -5.04 -5.61
CA LEU A 167 9.66 -4.12 -4.99
C LEU A 167 9.54 -2.70 -5.57
N GLU A 168 9.31 -2.57 -6.88
CA GLU A 168 9.10 -1.26 -7.50
C GLU A 168 7.80 -0.61 -7.04
N ARG A 169 6.73 -1.39 -6.83
CA ARG A 169 5.49 -0.93 -6.25
C ARG A 169 5.69 -0.46 -4.81
N LEU A 170 6.36 -1.27 -3.99
CA LEU A 170 6.65 -0.93 -2.60
C LEU A 170 7.53 0.32 -2.48
N ARG A 171 8.48 0.51 -3.42
CA ARG A 171 9.28 1.75 -3.48
C ARG A 171 8.39 2.98 -3.70
N ARG A 172 7.42 2.90 -4.62
CA ARG A 172 6.45 3.99 -4.85
C ARG A 172 5.61 4.28 -3.60
N ASP A 173 5.16 3.24 -2.89
CA ASP A 173 4.41 3.40 -1.64
C ASP A 173 5.27 4.10 -0.56
N ILE A 174 6.57 3.77 -0.48
CA ILE A 174 7.53 4.44 0.41
C ILE A 174 7.71 5.91 0.01
N GLU A 175 7.87 6.21 -1.28
CA GLU A 175 8.02 7.59 -1.78
C GLU A 175 6.78 8.43 -1.46
N VAL A 176 5.60 7.86 -1.60
CA VAL A 176 4.33 8.55 -1.31
C VAL A 176 4.10 8.75 0.18
N SER A 177 4.32 7.73 1.00
CA SER A 177 3.97 7.74 2.43
C SER A 177 5.10 8.19 3.35
N GLY A 178 6.35 7.86 2.99
CA GLY A 178 7.51 8.02 3.86
C GLY A 178 7.53 7.13 5.08
N ASP A 179 6.80 6.03 5.03
CA ASP A 179 6.65 5.12 6.15
C ASP A 179 7.91 4.25 6.35
N PRO A 180 8.59 4.35 7.51
CA PRO A 180 9.76 3.54 7.79
C PRO A 180 9.46 2.02 7.89
N GLN A 181 8.23 1.62 8.20
CA GLN A 181 7.86 0.21 8.22
C GLN A 181 7.83 -0.39 6.82
N LEU A 182 7.39 0.38 5.81
CA LEU A 182 7.47 -0.04 4.42
C LEU A 182 8.93 -0.14 3.94
N GLN A 183 9.82 0.76 4.41
CA GLN A 183 11.26 0.65 4.13
C GLN A 183 11.85 -0.63 4.73
N ASN A 184 11.54 -0.95 5.97
CA ASN A 184 11.98 -2.20 6.60
C ASN A 184 11.48 -3.43 5.84
N LEU A 185 10.20 -3.41 5.40
CA LEU A 185 9.64 -4.49 4.58
C LEU A 185 10.36 -4.60 3.23
N PHE A 186 10.65 -3.47 2.56
CA PHE A 186 11.40 -3.45 1.32
C PHE A 186 12.80 -4.06 1.48
N ASP A 187 13.52 -3.69 2.54
CA ASP A 187 14.86 -4.20 2.83
C ASP A 187 14.81 -5.72 3.10
N GLU A 188 13.83 -6.19 3.87
CA GLU A 188 13.58 -7.61 4.12
C GLU A 188 13.32 -8.37 2.81
N LEU A 189 12.35 -7.95 2.02
CA LEU A 189 11.96 -8.61 0.77
C LEU A 189 13.07 -8.57 -0.29
N SER A 190 13.89 -7.51 -0.27
CA SER A 190 15.07 -7.39 -1.13
C SER A 190 16.16 -8.41 -0.78
N GLY A 191 16.20 -8.86 0.47
CA GLY A 191 17.11 -9.90 0.93
C GLY A 191 16.71 -11.34 0.58
N TYR A 192 15.46 -11.57 0.14
CA TYR A 192 15.02 -12.93 -0.21
C TYR A 192 15.67 -13.42 -1.52
N PRO A 193 16.03 -14.72 -1.59
CA PRO A 193 16.63 -15.27 -2.80
C PRO A 193 15.61 -15.28 -3.95
N ALA A 194 16.03 -14.78 -5.10
CA ALA A 194 15.27 -14.86 -6.35
C ALA A 194 16.23 -14.83 -7.54
N PRO A 195 15.89 -15.47 -8.67
CA PRO A 195 16.63 -15.31 -9.91
C PRO A 195 16.58 -13.85 -10.37
N PRO A 196 17.60 -13.38 -11.10
CA PRO A 196 17.53 -12.07 -11.72
C PRO A 196 16.32 -12.00 -12.69
N PRO A 197 15.72 -10.83 -12.87
CA PRO A 197 14.70 -10.66 -13.91
C PRO A 197 15.33 -10.94 -15.28
N PRO A 198 14.59 -11.50 -16.23
CA PRO A 198 15.10 -11.77 -17.59
C PRO A 198 15.63 -10.49 -18.23
N GLU A 199 16.80 -10.59 -18.89
CA GLU A 199 17.37 -9.49 -19.64
C GLU A 199 16.47 -9.14 -20.84
N GLY A 200 16.32 -7.86 -21.15
CA GLY A 200 15.59 -7.36 -22.31
C GLY A 200 14.07 -7.25 -22.15
N LEU A 201 13.54 -7.44 -20.96
CA LEU A 201 12.16 -6.99 -20.73
C LEU A 201 12.13 -5.47 -20.77
N PRO A 202 11.18 -4.86 -21.52
CA PRO A 202 10.99 -3.43 -21.47
C PRO A 202 10.78 -3.00 -20.02
N SER A 203 11.53 -2.01 -19.54
CA SER A 203 11.35 -1.44 -18.20
C SER A 203 9.96 -0.78 -18.04
N ASP A 204 9.25 -0.63 -19.14
CA ASP A 204 7.91 -0.10 -19.32
C ASP A 204 6.86 -1.20 -19.61
N ALA A 205 7.14 -2.47 -19.30
CA ALA A 205 6.12 -3.51 -19.37
C ALA A 205 4.90 -3.08 -18.53
N VAL A 206 3.84 -2.67 -19.23
CA VAL A 206 2.61 -2.10 -18.65
C VAL A 206 1.95 -3.08 -17.68
N LEU A 207 2.27 -4.37 -17.78
CA LEU A 207 1.64 -5.42 -17.00
C LEU A 207 2.63 -6.57 -16.74
N VAL A 208 2.80 -6.92 -15.46
CA VAL A 208 3.56 -8.11 -15.03
C VAL A 208 2.59 -9.10 -14.41
N PRO A 209 2.25 -10.21 -15.09
CA PRO A 209 1.36 -11.21 -14.52
C PRO A 209 2.07 -12.02 -13.43
N LEU A 210 1.33 -12.41 -12.39
CA LEU A 210 1.75 -13.45 -11.46
C LEU A 210 1.54 -14.81 -12.13
N GLN A 211 2.60 -15.58 -12.37
CA GLN A 211 2.51 -16.95 -12.90
C GLN A 211 2.72 -17.93 -11.76
N LEU A 212 1.62 -18.53 -11.29
CA LEU A 212 1.61 -19.43 -10.13
C LEU A 212 1.41 -20.87 -10.55
N ARG A 213 2.34 -21.75 -10.17
CA ARG A 213 2.23 -23.19 -10.32
C ARG A 213 1.41 -23.78 -9.18
N THR A 214 0.39 -24.52 -9.52
CA THR A 214 -0.47 -25.23 -8.57
C THR A 214 -0.58 -26.72 -8.95
N GLN A 215 -1.29 -27.49 -8.14
CA GLN A 215 -1.56 -28.89 -8.41
C GLN A 215 -2.37 -29.14 -9.72
N VAL A 216 -3.11 -28.14 -10.19
CA VAL A 216 -3.91 -28.25 -11.43
C VAL A 216 -3.21 -27.65 -12.66
N GLY A 217 -2.04 -27.04 -12.50
CA GLY A 217 -1.27 -26.44 -13.59
C GLY A 217 -0.71 -25.06 -13.24
N VAL A 218 -0.16 -24.37 -14.24
CA VAL A 218 0.34 -22.99 -14.10
C VAL A 218 -0.77 -22.03 -14.50
N MET A 219 -1.11 -21.12 -13.60
CA MET A 219 -2.09 -20.05 -13.83
C MET A 219 -1.38 -18.70 -13.88
N SER A 220 -1.81 -17.86 -14.80
CA SER A 220 -1.37 -16.46 -14.91
C SER A 220 -2.45 -15.52 -14.43
N PHE A 221 -2.09 -14.57 -13.56
CA PHE A 221 -3.02 -13.60 -13.00
C PHE A 221 -2.56 -12.16 -13.28
N ILE A 222 -3.49 -11.31 -13.64
CA ILE A 222 -3.35 -9.86 -13.63
C ILE A 222 -3.79 -9.37 -12.26
N SER A 223 -2.91 -8.65 -11.54
CA SER A 223 -3.25 -8.00 -10.28
C SER A 223 -3.71 -6.57 -10.53
N THR A 224 -4.80 -6.18 -9.88
CA THR A 224 -5.27 -4.79 -9.82
C THR A 224 -5.50 -4.39 -8.37
N ILE A 225 -5.35 -3.08 -8.07
CA ILE A 225 -5.72 -2.53 -6.76
C ILE A 225 -6.81 -1.48 -6.95
N THR A 226 -7.83 -1.60 -6.12
CA THR A 226 -8.91 -0.63 -5.95
C THR A 226 -8.77 0.03 -4.58
N VAL A 227 -8.90 1.36 -4.53
CA VAL A 227 -8.89 2.16 -3.31
C VAL A 227 -10.17 2.98 -3.19
N PHE A 228 -10.53 3.41 -1.98
CA PHE A 228 -11.66 4.31 -1.78
C PHE A 228 -11.30 5.71 -2.29
N GLY A 229 -12.13 6.27 -3.19
CA GLY A 229 -11.81 7.53 -3.89
C GLY A 229 -11.83 8.78 -3.03
N THR A 230 -12.68 8.86 -2.01
CA THR A 230 -12.83 10.04 -1.13
C THR A 230 -12.95 9.64 0.34
N PRO A 231 -11.94 8.99 0.91
CA PRO A 231 -12.00 8.57 2.31
C PRO A 231 -11.88 9.77 3.25
N VAL A 232 -12.71 9.78 4.29
CA VAL A 232 -12.65 10.76 5.39
C VAL A 232 -12.07 10.18 6.68
N ASP A 233 -11.79 8.88 6.69
CA ASP A 233 -11.14 8.14 7.77
C ASP A 233 -9.79 7.61 7.29
N VAL A 234 -8.78 7.66 8.16
CA VAL A 234 -7.40 7.26 7.85
C VAL A 234 -7.34 5.80 7.42
N THR A 235 -8.06 4.91 8.12
CA THR A 235 -8.05 3.47 7.85
C THR A 235 -8.61 3.15 6.47
N LEU A 236 -9.69 3.84 6.06
CA LEU A 236 -10.26 3.66 4.72
C LEU A 236 -9.37 4.27 3.63
N ALA A 237 -8.64 5.36 3.94
CA ALA A 237 -7.68 5.95 3.01
C ALA A 237 -6.49 5.02 2.72
N GLU A 238 -6.18 4.15 3.67
CA GLU A 238 -5.02 3.25 3.63
C GLU A 238 -5.41 1.80 3.28
N LEU A 239 -6.68 1.55 2.98
CA LEU A 239 -7.18 0.24 2.62
C LEU A 239 -7.12 0.03 1.10
N GLY A 240 -6.44 -1.03 0.67
CA GLY A 240 -6.40 -1.49 -0.72
C GLY A 240 -7.14 -2.81 -0.90
N LEU A 241 -7.91 -2.91 -1.98
CA LEU A 241 -8.52 -4.17 -2.42
C LEU A 241 -7.71 -4.69 -3.61
N GLU A 242 -6.93 -5.75 -3.40
CA GLU A 242 -6.22 -6.42 -4.46
C GLU A 242 -7.08 -7.54 -5.05
N THR A 243 -7.16 -7.59 -6.39
CA THR A 243 -7.91 -8.59 -7.11
C THR A 243 -7.03 -9.24 -8.17
N LEU A 244 -7.11 -10.57 -8.27
CA LEU A 244 -6.31 -11.37 -9.19
C LEU A 244 -7.22 -11.93 -10.29
N PHE A 245 -7.14 -11.35 -11.48
CA PHE A 245 -7.91 -11.82 -12.64
C PHE A 245 -7.08 -12.81 -13.46
N PRO A 246 -7.63 -13.98 -13.84
CA PRO A 246 -6.97 -14.86 -14.80
C PRO A 246 -6.59 -14.09 -16.07
N ALA A 247 -5.33 -14.15 -16.48
CA ALA A 247 -4.82 -13.42 -17.65
C ALA A 247 -5.30 -13.99 -18.98
N ASP A 248 -5.79 -15.24 -18.98
CA ASP A 248 -6.22 -15.96 -20.16
C ASP A 248 -7.30 -17.01 -19.83
N PRO A 249 -8.05 -17.51 -20.82
CA PRO A 249 -9.10 -18.50 -20.62
C PRO A 249 -8.61 -19.83 -20.01
N ALA A 250 -7.37 -20.25 -20.28
CA ALA A 250 -6.80 -21.47 -19.71
C ALA A 250 -6.59 -21.31 -18.21
N SER A 251 -6.06 -20.19 -17.77
CA SER A 251 -5.90 -19.83 -16.35
C SER A 251 -7.26 -19.77 -15.64
N ALA A 252 -8.30 -19.24 -16.30
CA ALA A 252 -9.65 -19.19 -15.75
C ALA A 252 -10.25 -20.58 -15.55
N GLU A 253 -9.99 -21.51 -16.50
CA GLU A 253 -10.44 -22.90 -16.38
C GLU A 253 -9.70 -23.64 -15.25
N LEU A 254 -8.37 -23.46 -15.14
CA LEU A 254 -7.57 -24.05 -14.08
C LEU A 254 -8.01 -23.53 -12.69
N LEU A 255 -8.34 -22.24 -12.58
CA LEU A 255 -8.85 -21.67 -11.34
C LEU A 255 -10.18 -22.31 -10.92
N ARG A 256 -11.13 -22.49 -11.86
CA ARG A 256 -12.39 -23.17 -11.57
C ARG A 256 -12.17 -24.61 -11.09
N ARG A 257 -11.24 -25.33 -11.71
CA ARG A 257 -10.89 -26.70 -11.31
C ARG A 257 -10.25 -26.76 -9.93
N LEU A 258 -9.36 -25.79 -9.61
CA LEU A 258 -8.73 -25.70 -8.30
C LEU A 258 -9.79 -25.49 -7.20
N LEU A 259 -10.74 -24.57 -7.44
CA LEU A 259 -11.80 -24.24 -6.48
C LEU A 259 -12.84 -25.36 -6.31
N ALA A 260 -13.06 -26.19 -7.33
CA ALA A 260 -13.97 -27.33 -7.27
C ALA A 260 -13.37 -28.54 -6.52
N GLY A 261 -12.05 -28.60 -6.35
CA GLY A 261 -11.35 -29.66 -5.65
C GLY A 261 -10.82 -29.27 -4.25
N ALA A 262 -11.15 -28.06 -3.79
CA ALA A 262 -10.70 -27.49 -2.51
C ALA A 262 -11.68 -27.73 -1.36
#